data_824477a96f47ca6d6c705b0ee7854348
#
_entry.id   824477a96f47ca6d6c705b0ee7854348
#
_cell.length_a   1.000
_cell.length_b   1.000
_cell.length_c   1.000
_cell.angle_alpha   90.00
_cell.angle_beta   90.00
_cell.angle_gamma   90.00
#
_symmetry.space_group_name_H-M   'P 1'
#
loop_
_entity.id
_entity.type
_entity.pdbx_description
1 polymer ?
#
loop_
_entity_poly.entity_id
_entity_poly.type
_entity_poly.pdbx_seq_one_letter_code
_entity_poly.pdbx_strand_id
1 'polypeptide(L)'
;MRVEVSPGAGELVSGQGGQLWVWAARPRVCCGGTPAFMHAATAPPPGLSGFRLVHSAGLAVWFRPPAGRLPDVLEIGLRGRRNPRVEAYWDGCSYAL
;
A
#
# COMPACT_ATOMS: atom_id res chain seq x y z
N MET A 1 -5.07 -10.24 -9.28
CA MET A 1 -5.08 -8.91 -8.61
C MET A 1 -4.72 -7.84 -9.62
N ARG A 2 -5.45 -6.76 -9.61
CA ARG A 2 -5.19 -5.58 -10.43
C ARG A 2 -4.65 -4.46 -9.56
N VAL A 3 -3.66 -3.71 -10.05
CA VAL A 3 -3.11 -2.54 -9.35
C VAL A 3 -3.54 -1.29 -10.10
N GLU A 4 -4.20 -0.38 -9.41
CA GLU A 4 -4.62 0.91 -9.95
C GLU A 4 -3.93 2.03 -9.18
N VAL A 5 -3.24 2.91 -9.90
CA VAL A 5 -2.51 4.04 -9.33
C VAL A 5 -3.14 5.32 -9.84
N SER A 6 -3.57 6.19 -8.92
CA SER A 6 -4.09 7.50 -9.34
C SER A 6 -2.97 8.37 -9.91
N PRO A 7 -3.27 9.30 -10.85
CA PRO A 7 -2.24 10.16 -11.44
C PRO A 7 -1.45 10.94 -10.40
N GLY A 8 -2.12 11.52 -9.40
CA GLY A 8 -1.45 12.28 -8.34
C GLY A 8 -0.54 11.41 -7.48
N ALA A 9 -0.98 10.18 -7.14
CA ALA A 9 -0.15 9.26 -6.39
C ALA A 9 1.08 8.84 -7.20
N GLY A 10 0.91 8.56 -8.48
CA GLY A 10 2.02 8.22 -9.37
C GLY A 10 3.07 9.34 -9.45
N GLU A 11 2.64 10.58 -9.55
CA GLU A 11 3.54 11.74 -9.57
C GLU A 11 4.30 11.88 -8.26
N LEU A 12 3.61 11.73 -7.12
CA LEU A 12 4.26 11.83 -5.81
C LEU A 12 5.32 10.74 -5.64
N VAL A 13 5.00 9.50 -5.96
CA VAL A 13 5.95 8.38 -5.83
C VAL A 13 7.12 8.57 -6.79
N SER A 14 6.88 8.99 -8.02
CA SER A 14 7.94 9.24 -9.00
C SER A 14 8.90 10.34 -8.52
N GLY A 15 8.38 11.37 -7.87
CA GLY A 15 9.20 12.43 -7.28
C GLY A 15 10.01 12.00 -6.07
N GLN A 16 9.68 10.86 -5.46
CA GLN A 16 10.37 10.32 -4.29
C GLN A 16 11.15 9.05 -4.56
N GLY A 17 11.51 8.81 -5.81
CA GLY A 17 12.37 7.67 -6.18
C GLY A 17 11.69 6.62 -7.06
N GLY A 18 10.39 6.72 -7.30
CA GLY A 18 9.68 5.82 -8.21
C GLY A 18 9.39 4.44 -7.65
N GLN A 19 9.52 4.24 -6.35
CA GLN A 19 9.22 2.97 -5.69
C GLN A 19 8.26 3.17 -4.51
N LEU A 20 7.34 2.23 -4.36
CA LEU A 20 6.35 2.25 -3.29
C LEU A 20 6.28 0.87 -2.66
N TRP A 21 6.26 0.82 -1.32
CA TRP A 21 6.05 -0.40 -0.56
C TRP A 21 4.68 -0.35 0.10
N VAL A 22 3.91 -1.41 -0.06
CA VAL A 22 2.56 -1.55 0.46
C VAL A 22 2.46 -2.82 1.30
N TRP A 23 1.90 -2.72 2.48
CA TRP A 23 1.70 -3.86 3.37
C TRP A 23 0.47 -3.65 4.23
N ALA A 24 0.02 -4.72 4.88
CA ALA A 24 -1.06 -4.68 5.84
C ALA A 24 -0.52 -5.05 7.22
N ALA A 25 -0.89 -4.30 8.24
CA ALA A 25 -0.47 -4.54 9.62
C ALA A 25 -1.62 -4.34 10.58
N ARG A 26 -1.70 -5.22 11.59
CA ARG A 26 -2.68 -5.08 12.65
C ARG A 26 -2.11 -4.19 13.74
N PRO A 27 -2.91 -3.23 14.28
CA PRO A 27 -2.46 -2.45 15.41
C PRO A 27 -2.30 -3.36 16.64
N ARG A 28 -1.40 -2.98 17.53
CA ARG A 28 -1.20 -3.70 18.80
C ARG A 28 -2.33 -3.36 19.75
N VAL A 29 -3.41 -4.12 19.72
CA VAL A 29 -4.53 -4.01 20.63
C VAL A 29 -4.77 -5.35 21.30
N CYS A 30 -5.29 -5.30 22.53
CA CYS A 30 -5.51 -6.50 23.34
C CYS A 30 -6.69 -7.34 22.87
N CYS A 31 -7.52 -6.84 21.98
CA CYS A 31 -8.71 -7.53 21.50
C CYS A 31 -8.41 -8.22 20.18
N GLY A 32 -8.71 -9.51 20.08
CA GLY A 32 -8.65 -10.24 18.81
C GLY A 32 -9.68 -9.73 17.81
N GLY A 33 -9.48 -10.01 16.51
CA GLY A 33 -10.42 -9.64 15.46
C GLY A 33 -10.26 -8.25 14.87
N THR A 34 -9.24 -7.50 15.25
CA THR A 34 -8.94 -6.21 14.63
C THR A 34 -8.48 -6.43 13.19
N PRO A 35 -9.04 -5.69 12.21
CA PRO A 35 -8.61 -5.80 10.83
C PRO A 35 -7.18 -5.30 10.64
N ALA A 36 -6.48 -5.84 9.63
CA ALA A 36 -5.19 -5.35 9.23
C ALA A 36 -5.36 -4.09 8.37
N PHE A 37 -4.78 -2.98 8.80
CA PHE A 37 -4.84 -1.72 8.05
C PHE A 37 -3.78 -1.68 6.96
N MET A 38 -4.13 -1.10 5.81
CA MET A 38 -3.22 -0.92 4.71
C MET A 38 -2.28 0.24 4.97
N HIS A 39 -1.00 0.03 4.67
CA HIS A 39 0.05 1.04 4.78
C HIS A 39 0.79 1.17 3.46
N ALA A 40 1.28 2.36 3.18
CA ALA A 40 2.10 2.62 2.00
C ALA A 40 3.24 3.58 2.37
N ALA A 41 4.42 3.33 1.82
CA ALA A 41 5.59 4.18 2.05
C ALA A 41 6.48 4.20 0.82
N THR A 42 7.19 5.32 0.63
CA THR A 42 8.15 5.49 -0.48
C THR A 42 9.56 5.01 -0.13
N ALA A 43 9.72 4.44 1.07
CA ALA A 43 10.94 3.78 1.51
C ALA A 43 10.59 2.42 2.11
N PRO A 44 11.48 1.41 1.99
CA PRO A 44 11.18 0.10 2.56
C PRO A 44 11.06 0.17 4.09
N PRO A 45 9.98 -0.38 4.68
CA PRO A 45 9.82 -0.36 6.12
C PRO A 45 10.85 -1.26 6.80
N PRO A 46 11.51 -0.80 7.87
CA PRO A 46 12.50 -1.62 8.56
C PRO A 46 11.86 -2.83 9.24
N GLY A 47 12.56 -3.95 9.21
CA GLY A 47 12.12 -5.16 9.89
C GLY A 47 11.03 -5.96 9.17
N LEU A 48 10.60 -5.54 7.99
CA LEU A 48 9.63 -6.28 7.18
C LEU A 48 10.29 -6.88 5.94
N SER A 49 9.86 -8.08 5.57
CA SER A 49 10.34 -8.80 4.39
C SER A 49 9.15 -9.44 3.66
N GLY A 50 9.41 -10.13 2.56
CA GLY A 50 8.36 -10.82 1.83
C GLY A 50 7.58 -9.94 0.85
N PHE A 51 8.12 -8.79 0.47
CA PHE A 51 7.54 -7.93 -0.55
C PHE A 51 7.74 -8.53 -1.94
N ARG A 52 6.71 -8.43 -2.77
CA ARG A 52 6.75 -8.87 -4.17
C ARG A 52 6.45 -7.69 -5.07
N LEU A 53 7.16 -7.63 -6.21
CA LEU A 53 6.87 -6.62 -7.23
C LEU A 53 5.55 -6.99 -7.93
N VAL A 54 4.54 -6.12 -7.80
CA VAL A 54 3.20 -6.36 -8.36
C VAL A 54 2.81 -5.38 -9.45
N HIS A 55 3.60 -4.31 -9.63
CA HIS A 55 3.36 -3.30 -10.65
C HIS A 55 4.68 -2.63 -11.00
N SER A 56 4.96 -2.43 -12.27
CA SER A 56 6.22 -1.84 -12.74
C SER A 56 6.05 -0.87 -13.92
N ALA A 57 4.83 -0.42 -14.21
CA ALA A 57 4.55 0.53 -15.28
C ALA A 57 4.66 1.98 -14.76
N GLY A 58 5.81 2.61 -15.01
CA GLY A 58 6.07 4.00 -14.59
C GLY A 58 6.58 4.14 -13.16
N LEU A 59 6.18 3.28 -12.27
CA LEU A 59 6.69 3.18 -10.89
C LEU A 59 6.63 1.73 -10.44
N ALA A 60 7.48 1.38 -9.49
CA ALA A 60 7.51 0.03 -8.94
C ALA A 60 6.67 -0.03 -7.66
N VAL A 61 5.72 -0.96 -7.59
CA VAL A 61 4.91 -1.21 -6.40
C VAL A 61 5.28 -2.59 -5.85
N TRP A 62 5.75 -2.59 -4.60
CA TRP A 62 6.11 -3.79 -3.85
C TRP A 62 5.01 -4.05 -2.83
N PHE A 63 4.45 -5.25 -2.84
CA PHE A 63 3.34 -5.61 -1.97
C PHE A 63 3.67 -6.81 -1.11
N ARG A 64 3.37 -6.70 0.18
CA ARG A 64 3.44 -7.80 1.14
C ARG A 64 2.01 -8.15 1.56
N PRO A 65 1.41 -9.20 0.96
CA PRO A 65 0.03 -9.56 1.27
C PRO A 65 -0.09 -10.16 2.68
N PRO A 66 -1.19 -9.88 3.40
CA PRO A 66 -1.44 -10.50 4.69
C PRO A 66 -1.86 -11.96 4.51
N ALA A 67 -1.19 -12.88 5.18
CA ALA A 67 -1.54 -14.31 5.22
C ALA A 67 -1.76 -14.94 3.82
N GLY A 68 -1.04 -14.48 2.81
CA GLY A 68 -1.17 -15.00 1.45
C GLY A 68 -2.45 -14.61 0.71
N ARG A 69 -3.27 -13.74 1.29
CA ARG A 69 -4.50 -13.25 0.67
C ARG A 69 -4.22 -12.05 -0.21
N LEU A 70 -4.92 -11.95 -1.34
CA LEU A 70 -4.80 -10.84 -2.27
C LEU A 70 -6.15 -10.15 -2.46
N PRO A 71 -6.16 -8.80 -2.63
CA PRO A 71 -7.38 -8.11 -3.04
C PRO A 71 -7.66 -8.38 -4.53
N ASP A 72 -8.88 -8.13 -4.97
CA ASP A 72 -9.16 -8.11 -6.40
C ASP A 72 -8.51 -6.89 -7.04
N VAL A 73 -8.56 -5.74 -6.35
CA VAL A 73 -7.94 -4.50 -6.80
C VAL A 73 -7.14 -3.90 -5.64
N LEU A 74 -5.86 -3.63 -5.88
CA LEU A 74 -5.02 -2.82 -5.00
C LEU A 74 -4.98 -1.40 -5.56
N GLU A 75 -5.62 -0.47 -4.87
CA GLU A 75 -5.66 0.93 -5.29
C GLU A 75 -4.61 1.73 -4.54
N ILE A 76 -3.92 2.59 -5.28
CA ILE A 76 -2.96 3.54 -4.71
C ILE A 76 -3.48 4.95 -5.00
N GLY A 77 -3.70 5.71 -3.96
CA GLY A 77 -4.24 7.06 -4.07
C GLY A 77 -3.53 8.05 -3.16
N LEU A 78 -4.02 9.28 -3.17
CA LEU A 78 -3.53 10.34 -2.29
C LEU A 78 -4.58 10.73 -1.28
N ARG A 79 -4.13 11.06 -0.07
CA ARG A 79 -4.96 11.63 0.97
C ARG A 79 -4.31 12.90 1.51
N GLY A 80 -5.14 13.91 1.81
CA GLY A 80 -4.70 15.19 2.34
C GLY A 80 -4.52 16.24 1.25
N ARG A 81 -4.77 17.51 1.60
CA ARG A 81 -4.67 18.64 0.67
C ARG A 81 -3.34 19.38 0.79
N ARG A 82 -2.88 19.62 2.02
CA ARG A 82 -1.65 20.40 2.26
C ARG A 82 -0.40 19.52 2.24
N ASN A 83 -0.48 18.35 2.85
CA ASN A 83 0.60 17.37 2.86
C ASN A 83 0.05 16.04 2.34
N PRO A 84 -0.08 15.90 1.01
CA PRO A 84 -0.65 14.69 0.45
C PRO A 84 0.24 13.49 0.77
N ARG A 85 -0.40 12.40 1.20
CA ARG A 85 0.24 11.12 1.49
C ARG A 85 -0.28 10.07 0.55
N VAL A 86 0.59 9.17 0.14
CA VAL A 86 0.18 8.00 -0.62
C VAL A 86 -0.51 7.02 0.32
N GLU A 87 -1.67 6.54 -0.09
CA GLU A 87 -2.42 5.52 0.63
C GLU A 87 -2.74 4.35 -0.28
N ALA A 88 -2.84 3.16 0.32
CA ALA A 88 -3.25 1.95 -0.38
C ALA A 88 -4.60 1.48 0.12
N TYR A 89 -5.40 0.93 -0.79
CA TYR A 89 -6.74 0.44 -0.48
C TYR A 89 -6.89 -0.99 -0.98
N TRP A 90 -7.48 -1.83 -0.13
CA TRP A 90 -7.83 -3.22 -0.41
C TRP A 90 -9.28 -3.27 -0.87
N ASP A 91 -9.53 -3.49 -2.16
CA ASP A 91 -10.87 -3.46 -2.75
C ASP A 91 -11.69 -2.22 -2.33
N GLY A 92 -11.03 -1.05 -2.30
CA GLY A 92 -11.65 0.21 -1.90
C GLY A 92 -11.68 0.48 -0.40
N CYS A 93 -11.16 -0.43 0.44
CA CYS A 93 -11.12 -0.28 1.89
C CYS A 93 -9.71 0.00 2.38
N SER A 94 -9.58 0.78 3.45
CA SER A 94 -8.29 1.07 4.07
C SER A 94 -7.77 -0.08 4.94
N TYR A 95 -8.46 -1.21 4.95
CA TYR A 95 -8.08 -2.41 5.69
C TYR A 95 -8.29 -3.66 4.83
N ALA A 96 -7.52 -4.70 5.11
CA ALA A 96 -7.65 -5.98 4.43
C ALA A 96 -8.85 -6.77 4.98
N LEU A 97 -9.63 -7.29 4.07
CA LEU A 97 -10.80 -8.10 4.41
C LEU A 97 -10.48 -9.60 4.53
#